data_dfd9979aa914d42e13b36c5a903d27d5
#
_entry.id   dfd9979aa914d42e13b36c5a903d27d5
#
_cell.length_a   1.000
_cell.length_b   1.000
_cell.length_c   1.000
_cell.angle_alpha   90.00
_cell.angle_beta   90.00
_cell.angle_gamma   90.00
#
_symmetry.space_group_name_H-M   'P 1'
#
loop_
_entity.id
_entity.type
_entity.pdbx_description
1 polymer ?
#
loop_
_entity_poly.entity_id
_entity_poly.type
_entity_poly.pdbx_seq_one_letter_code
_entity_poly.pdbx_strand_id
1 'polypeptide(L)'
;MILEIRLSNFFSIKDEVVLDMQAASIQTKKAKELEENTFVCGDERLLKTVAIYGANASGKSSVIKAIRACVGMIFSSHNYNENTIFAFTPFKFGGIGKPSTFLIRFLLEGIEYEYSFELNKVEILKEALYYYPNGRRSLVFSRDETKGPDKKNIYEFRSVIRRPMDVAANTSKKTLFVSRASQMDRDTAKDVFRYFNERFILNYFGYNSFSVERLLNENKEQFLNVLRIADSDIVKIDSRHENKVFSTAVIDPADNQILSVEDIQKPQLVITTYHRNNPDVPFNFFAEESDGTQRLFNMMLTILDIVKNNKILLIDEIETQLHIKLVEYIIGLFNKSESAQLIYTTHNTYLLNTNKLRKDQIYFVNKRDDGSSDLYSLFDYKDFRDGLDAEKAYLQGRFDAIPYIDEQTDNFIK
;
A
#
# COMPACT_ATOMS: atom_id res chain seq x y z
N MET A 1 -9.86 6.61 -5.05
CA MET A 1 -9.95 5.27 -4.42
C MET A 1 -9.67 4.20 -5.46
N ILE A 2 -9.02 3.09 -5.07
CA ILE A 2 -8.72 2.00 -5.99
C ILE A 2 -9.98 1.21 -6.29
N LEU A 3 -10.20 0.93 -7.57
CA LEU A 3 -11.23 0.03 -8.09
C LEU A 3 -10.64 -1.36 -8.35
N GLU A 4 -9.51 -1.42 -9.08
CA GLU A 4 -8.92 -2.67 -9.55
C GLU A 4 -7.43 -2.49 -9.82
N ILE A 5 -6.65 -3.54 -9.57
CA ILE A 5 -5.22 -3.61 -9.91
C ILE A 5 -4.99 -4.88 -10.72
N ARG A 6 -4.33 -4.76 -11.88
CA ARG A 6 -3.90 -5.89 -12.71
C ARG A 6 -2.39 -5.89 -12.87
N LEU A 7 -1.79 -7.05 -12.75
CA LEU A 7 -0.34 -7.25 -12.74
C LEU A 7 0.00 -8.50 -13.54
N SER A 8 1.05 -8.44 -14.35
CA SER A 8 1.58 -9.65 -15.00
C SER A 8 3.11 -9.62 -15.12
N ASN A 9 3.67 -10.80 -15.25
CA ASN A 9 5.11 -11.05 -15.44
C ASN A 9 6.00 -10.30 -14.44
N PHE A 10 5.72 -10.45 -13.14
CA PHE A 10 6.49 -9.80 -12.09
C PHE A 10 6.70 -10.73 -10.89
N PHE A 11 7.96 -10.96 -10.45
CA PHE A 11 8.37 -11.95 -9.47
C PHE A 11 7.81 -13.36 -9.76
N SER A 12 6.94 -13.88 -8.91
CA SER A 12 6.28 -15.18 -9.08
C SER A 12 5.01 -15.10 -9.92
N ILE A 13 4.53 -13.91 -10.24
CA ILE A 13 3.36 -13.69 -11.09
C ILE A 13 3.78 -13.85 -12.56
N LYS A 14 3.24 -14.84 -13.26
CA LYS A 14 3.50 -15.11 -14.68
C LYS A 14 2.41 -14.51 -15.56
N ASP A 15 1.20 -15.00 -15.38
CA ASP A 15 0.02 -14.58 -16.09
C ASP A 15 -0.64 -13.38 -15.37
N GLU A 16 -1.60 -12.72 -16.02
CA GLU A 16 -2.30 -11.61 -15.38
C GLU A 16 -3.07 -12.08 -14.14
N VAL A 17 -2.87 -11.37 -13.05
CA VAL A 17 -3.65 -11.49 -11.83
C VAL A 17 -4.42 -10.20 -11.59
N VAL A 18 -5.61 -10.32 -11.00
CA VAL A 18 -6.53 -9.22 -10.75
C VAL A 18 -6.83 -9.13 -9.26
N LEU A 19 -6.59 -7.98 -8.66
CA LEU A 19 -7.05 -7.61 -7.34
C LEU A 19 -8.19 -6.60 -7.49
N ASP A 20 -9.41 -7.06 -7.29
CA ASP A 20 -10.62 -6.24 -7.41
C ASP A 20 -11.00 -5.67 -6.04
N MET A 21 -11.13 -4.35 -5.96
CA MET A 21 -11.60 -3.63 -4.78
C MET A 21 -13.08 -3.24 -4.89
N GLN A 22 -13.77 -3.61 -5.97
CA GLN A 22 -15.20 -3.40 -6.11
C GLN A 22 -15.96 -4.47 -5.30
N ALA A 23 -16.93 -4.04 -4.51
CA ALA A 23 -17.70 -4.95 -3.69
C ALA A 23 -18.69 -5.76 -4.54
N ALA A 24 -18.59 -7.07 -4.50
CA ALA A 24 -19.50 -7.96 -5.21
C ALA A 24 -20.94 -7.81 -4.72
N SER A 25 -21.90 -7.99 -5.62
CA SER A 25 -23.34 -7.96 -5.31
C SER A 25 -23.76 -9.22 -4.55
N ILE A 26 -23.45 -9.28 -3.25
CA ILE A 26 -23.76 -10.41 -2.36
C ILE A 26 -25.03 -10.10 -1.59
N GLN A 27 -26.11 -10.89 -1.80
CA GLN A 27 -27.43 -10.65 -1.21
C GLN A 27 -27.69 -11.43 0.09
N THR A 28 -26.66 -12.00 0.70
CA THR A 28 -26.82 -12.78 1.92
C THR A 28 -26.98 -11.90 3.16
N LYS A 29 -27.64 -12.43 4.21
CA LYS A 29 -27.79 -11.74 5.50
C LYS A 29 -26.42 -11.32 6.06
N LYS A 30 -25.44 -12.21 5.99
CA LYS A 30 -24.08 -12.00 6.46
C LYS A 30 -23.36 -10.85 5.76
N ALA A 31 -23.50 -10.74 4.43
CA ALA A 31 -22.92 -9.65 3.68
C ALA A 31 -23.54 -8.28 4.03
N LYS A 32 -24.85 -8.27 4.36
CA LYS A 32 -25.54 -7.08 4.85
C LYS A 32 -25.07 -6.65 6.24
N GLU A 33 -24.79 -7.60 7.14
CA GLU A 33 -24.22 -7.32 8.46
C GLU A 33 -22.80 -6.73 8.39
N LEU A 34 -22.07 -6.98 7.29
CA LEU A 34 -20.72 -6.48 7.02
C LEU A 34 -20.72 -5.30 6.01
N GLU A 35 -21.81 -4.58 5.90
CA GLU A 35 -21.92 -3.45 4.95
C GLU A 35 -20.95 -2.32 5.28
N GLU A 36 -20.61 -2.14 6.56
CA GLU A 36 -19.60 -1.19 7.03
C GLU A 36 -18.18 -1.45 6.47
N ASN A 37 -17.90 -2.67 6.01
CA ASN A 37 -16.63 -3.02 5.35
C ASN A 37 -16.53 -2.46 3.92
N THR A 38 -17.58 -1.79 3.45
CA THR A 38 -17.65 -1.17 2.13
C THR A 38 -17.98 0.32 2.26
N PHE A 39 -17.78 1.06 1.18
CA PHE A 39 -18.22 2.44 1.06
C PHE A 39 -18.65 2.73 -0.38
N VAL A 40 -19.44 3.76 -0.58
CA VAL A 40 -19.88 4.20 -1.92
C VAL A 40 -19.04 5.39 -2.34
N CYS A 41 -18.53 5.37 -3.57
CA CYS A 41 -17.79 6.45 -4.17
C CYS A 41 -18.26 6.60 -5.64
N GLY A 42 -18.98 7.68 -5.96
CA GLY A 42 -19.70 7.78 -7.22
C GLY A 42 -20.78 6.70 -7.31
N ASP A 43 -20.82 5.99 -8.42
CA ASP A 43 -21.75 4.88 -8.67
C ASP A 43 -21.19 3.52 -8.18
N GLU A 44 -19.95 3.50 -7.69
CA GLU A 44 -19.26 2.28 -7.30
C GLU A 44 -19.32 2.01 -5.78
N ARG A 45 -19.51 0.75 -5.43
CA ARG A 45 -19.35 0.27 -4.06
C ARG A 45 -18.00 -0.43 -3.94
N LEU A 46 -17.16 0.04 -3.02
CA LEU A 46 -15.76 -0.39 -2.88
C LEU A 46 -15.51 -1.05 -1.53
N LEU A 47 -14.55 -1.95 -1.51
CA LEU A 47 -14.03 -2.61 -0.31
C LEU A 47 -13.05 -1.69 0.44
N LYS A 48 -13.16 -1.63 1.76
CA LYS A 48 -12.22 -0.91 2.63
C LYS A 48 -10.98 -1.74 2.94
N THR A 49 -11.12 -3.06 3.00
CA THR A 49 -9.99 -3.96 3.29
C THR A 49 -10.00 -5.17 2.37
N VAL A 50 -8.81 -5.63 1.97
CA VAL A 50 -8.59 -6.91 1.28
C VAL A 50 -7.48 -7.66 1.97
N ALA A 51 -7.74 -8.90 2.33
CA ALA A 51 -6.83 -9.84 2.96
C ALA A 51 -6.34 -10.90 1.96
N ILE A 52 -5.05 -11.07 1.81
CA ILE A 52 -4.42 -12.02 0.89
C ILE A 52 -3.77 -13.15 1.70
N TYR A 53 -4.33 -14.35 1.60
CA TYR A 53 -3.87 -15.58 2.26
C TYR A 53 -3.08 -16.47 1.32
N GLY A 54 -2.33 -17.40 1.86
CA GLY A 54 -1.61 -18.42 1.11
C GLY A 54 -0.45 -19.00 1.90
N ALA A 55 0.09 -20.11 1.42
CA ALA A 55 1.26 -20.76 2.00
C ALA A 55 2.51 -19.87 1.99
N ASN A 56 3.51 -20.22 2.79
CA ASN A 56 4.83 -19.61 2.66
C ASN A 56 5.38 -19.86 1.25
N ALA A 57 6.01 -18.84 0.67
CA ALA A 57 6.53 -18.86 -0.71
C ALA A 57 5.47 -19.04 -1.82
N SER A 58 4.16 -18.91 -1.54
CA SER A 58 3.11 -18.95 -2.57
C SER A 58 3.13 -17.73 -3.50
N GLY A 59 3.68 -16.59 -3.05
CA GLY A 59 3.74 -15.36 -3.84
C GLY A 59 2.93 -14.19 -3.29
N LYS A 60 2.38 -14.27 -2.06
CA LYS A 60 1.68 -13.16 -1.39
C LYS A 60 2.48 -11.84 -1.44
N SER A 61 3.74 -11.89 -1.00
CA SER A 61 4.64 -10.73 -1.04
C SER A 61 4.92 -10.24 -2.46
N SER A 62 4.82 -11.10 -3.48
CA SER A 62 5.01 -10.70 -4.88
C SER A 62 3.91 -9.75 -5.34
N VAL A 63 2.67 -9.95 -4.89
CA VAL A 63 1.55 -9.06 -5.20
C VAL A 63 1.80 -7.67 -4.60
N ILE A 64 2.13 -7.60 -3.30
CA ILE A 64 2.43 -6.32 -2.63
C ILE A 64 3.64 -5.60 -3.26
N LYS A 65 4.72 -6.35 -3.56
CA LYS A 65 5.92 -5.80 -4.21
C LYS A 65 5.62 -5.27 -5.61
N ALA A 66 4.77 -5.95 -6.38
CA ALA A 66 4.37 -5.51 -7.71
C ALA A 66 3.56 -4.21 -7.65
N ILE A 67 2.60 -4.09 -6.73
CA ILE A 67 1.83 -2.86 -6.53
C ILE A 67 2.77 -1.70 -6.10
N ARG A 68 3.68 -1.96 -5.16
CA ARG A 68 4.68 -0.96 -4.72
C ARG A 68 5.59 -0.53 -5.86
N ALA A 69 6.04 -1.46 -6.71
CA ALA A 69 6.87 -1.15 -7.87
C ALA A 69 6.11 -0.29 -8.88
N CYS A 70 4.85 -0.62 -9.16
CA CYS A 70 3.99 0.17 -10.04
C CYS A 70 3.84 1.62 -9.54
N VAL A 71 3.43 1.80 -8.30
CA VAL A 71 3.23 3.12 -7.70
C VAL A 71 4.56 3.87 -7.56
N GLY A 72 5.64 3.18 -7.19
CA GLY A 72 6.99 3.74 -7.11
C GLY A 72 7.50 4.28 -8.44
N MET A 73 7.20 3.61 -9.56
CA MET A 73 7.51 4.10 -10.91
C MET A 73 6.78 5.42 -11.21
N ILE A 74 5.51 5.53 -10.84
CA ILE A 74 4.74 6.77 -11.03
C ILE A 74 5.39 7.93 -10.25
N PHE A 75 5.83 7.68 -9.00
CA PHE A 75 6.44 8.73 -8.17
C PHE A 75 7.81 9.19 -8.64
N SER A 76 8.66 8.26 -9.06
CA SER A 76 10.09 8.50 -9.16
C SER A 76 10.63 8.54 -10.58
N SER A 77 9.88 8.07 -11.59
CA SER A 77 10.43 7.90 -12.93
C SER A 77 10.83 9.22 -13.62
N HIS A 78 10.28 10.36 -13.21
CA HIS A 78 10.71 11.66 -13.70
C HIS A 78 12.16 12.03 -13.31
N ASN A 79 12.72 11.38 -12.28
CA ASN A 79 14.10 11.54 -11.83
C ASN A 79 15.06 10.53 -12.49
N TYR A 80 14.55 9.62 -13.33
CA TYR A 80 15.37 8.58 -13.93
C TYR A 80 16.17 9.14 -15.11
N ASN A 81 17.44 8.74 -15.15
CA ASN A 81 18.37 9.04 -16.22
C ASN A 81 18.65 7.78 -17.07
N GLU A 82 19.47 7.91 -18.09
CA GLU A 82 19.80 6.81 -19.01
C GLU A 82 20.45 5.59 -18.31
N ASN A 83 21.17 5.81 -17.21
CA ASN A 83 21.84 4.76 -16.43
C ASN A 83 20.92 4.09 -15.39
N THR A 84 19.71 4.60 -15.19
CA THR A 84 18.77 4.02 -14.22
C THR A 84 18.38 2.62 -14.65
N ILE A 85 18.57 1.65 -13.74
CA ILE A 85 18.11 0.27 -13.90
C ILE A 85 16.77 0.15 -13.20
N PHE A 86 15.75 -0.30 -13.91
CA PHE A 86 14.43 -0.54 -13.32
C PHE A 86 14.47 -1.70 -12.32
N ALA A 87 13.64 -1.61 -11.29
CA ALA A 87 13.36 -2.73 -10.40
C ALA A 87 12.52 -3.79 -11.15
N PHE A 88 13.05 -4.27 -12.27
CA PHE A 88 12.42 -5.23 -13.16
C PHE A 88 12.81 -6.65 -12.76
N THR A 89 11.84 -7.40 -12.27
CA THR A 89 12.04 -8.80 -11.86
C THR A 89 10.95 -9.65 -12.50
N PRO A 90 11.11 -10.02 -13.79
CA PRO A 90 10.15 -10.84 -14.50
C PRO A 90 10.09 -12.25 -13.93
N PHE A 91 9.00 -12.97 -14.19
CA PHE A 91 8.90 -14.38 -13.87
C PHE A 91 10.02 -15.19 -14.55
N LYS A 92 10.78 -15.94 -13.74
CA LYS A 92 12.03 -16.57 -14.22
C LYS A 92 11.80 -17.71 -15.20
N PHE A 93 10.71 -18.48 -15.03
CA PHE A 93 10.45 -19.69 -15.82
C PHE A 93 9.57 -19.37 -17.04
N GLY A 94 10.16 -18.69 -18.05
CA GLY A 94 9.50 -18.35 -19.32
C GLY A 94 8.92 -16.94 -19.42
N GLY A 95 9.13 -16.09 -18.41
CA GLY A 95 8.79 -14.66 -18.44
C GLY A 95 9.96 -13.75 -18.84
N ILE A 96 11.19 -14.29 -18.86
CA ILE A 96 12.39 -13.54 -19.26
C ILE A 96 12.24 -13.14 -20.74
N GLY A 97 12.40 -11.84 -21.03
CA GLY A 97 12.21 -11.30 -22.38
C GLY A 97 10.79 -10.82 -22.69
N LYS A 98 9.82 -11.14 -21.82
CA LYS A 98 8.48 -10.55 -21.89
C LYS A 98 8.40 -9.29 -21.01
N PRO A 99 7.59 -8.29 -21.36
CA PRO A 99 7.38 -7.13 -20.51
C PRO A 99 6.62 -7.51 -19.23
N SER A 100 6.85 -6.74 -18.15
CA SER A 100 5.93 -6.67 -17.03
C SER A 100 4.84 -5.65 -17.33
N THR A 101 3.59 -5.97 -16.98
CA THR A 101 2.44 -5.09 -17.21
C THR A 101 1.80 -4.70 -15.89
N PHE A 102 1.35 -3.46 -15.84
CA PHE A 102 0.66 -2.88 -14.68
C PHE A 102 -0.54 -2.08 -15.16
N LEU A 103 -1.67 -2.28 -14.51
CA LEU A 103 -2.88 -1.49 -14.73
C LEU A 103 -3.52 -1.20 -13.38
N ILE A 104 -3.91 0.05 -13.17
CA ILE A 104 -4.68 0.48 -12.01
C ILE A 104 -5.90 1.26 -12.50
N ARG A 105 -7.09 0.83 -12.07
CA ARG A 105 -8.33 1.61 -12.17
C ARG A 105 -8.60 2.27 -10.83
N PHE A 106 -8.94 3.54 -10.86
CA PHE A 106 -9.15 4.33 -9.65
C PHE A 106 -10.13 5.46 -9.85
N LEU A 107 -10.74 5.91 -8.76
CA LEU A 107 -11.61 7.09 -8.73
C LEU A 107 -10.83 8.30 -8.21
N LEU A 108 -10.84 9.37 -8.98
CA LEU A 108 -10.30 10.67 -8.65
C LEU A 108 -11.39 11.73 -8.86
N GLU A 109 -11.80 12.39 -7.77
CA GLU A 109 -12.87 13.42 -7.79
C GLU A 109 -14.17 12.95 -8.46
N GLY A 110 -14.56 11.69 -8.21
CA GLY A 110 -15.78 11.08 -8.76
C GLY A 110 -15.67 10.62 -10.22
N ILE A 111 -14.53 10.81 -10.87
CA ILE A 111 -14.26 10.32 -12.23
C ILE A 111 -13.39 9.07 -12.16
N GLU A 112 -13.78 8.02 -12.87
CA GLU A 112 -12.96 6.84 -13.03
C GLU A 112 -11.83 7.09 -14.02
N TYR A 113 -10.63 6.61 -13.65
CA TYR A 113 -9.43 6.56 -14.48
C TYR A 113 -8.90 5.14 -14.59
N GLU A 114 -8.33 4.83 -15.75
CA GLU A 114 -7.60 3.60 -16.01
C GLU A 114 -6.20 3.98 -16.49
N TYR A 115 -5.19 3.66 -15.68
CA TYR A 115 -3.81 3.93 -16.00
C TYR A 115 -3.02 2.64 -16.12
N SER A 116 -2.31 2.47 -17.23
CA SER A 116 -1.53 1.27 -17.50
C SER A 116 -0.17 1.58 -18.13
N PHE A 117 0.80 0.71 -17.90
CA PHE A 117 2.07 0.72 -18.58
C PHE A 117 2.71 -0.67 -18.66
N GLU A 118 3.56 -0.83 -19.68
CA GLU A 118 4.38 -2.00 -19.89
C GLU A 118 5.85 -1.59 -19.88
N LEU A 119 6.70 -2.38 -19.23
CA LEU A 119 8.14 -2.14 -19.17
C LEU A 119 8.94 -3.43 -19.29
N ASN A 120 10.17 -3.29 -19.75
CA ASN A 120 11.21 -4.30 -19.64
C ASN A 120 12.36 -3.78 -18.74
N LYS A 121 13.47 -4.48 -18.70
CA LYS A 121 14.64 -4.09 -17.89
C LYS A 121 15.21 -2.70 -18.27
N VAL A 122 14.99 -2.27 -19.51
CA VAL A 122 15.70 -1.13 -20.12
C VAL A 122 14.80 0.07 -20.29
N GLU A 123 13.54 -0.12 -20.67
CA GLU A 123 12.67 0.96 -21.11
C GLU A 123 11.19 0.69 -20.81
N ILE A 124 10.40 1.74 -20.79
CA ILE A 124 8.96 1.71 -20.84
C ILE A 124 8.56 1.49 -22.30
N LEU A 125 7.82 0.41 -22.56
CA LEU A 125 7.39 0.02 -23.89
C LEU A 125 6.09 0.68 -24.28
N LYS A 126 5.12 0.63 -23.37
CA LYS A 126 3.80 1.25 -23.57
C LYS A 126 3.34 1.95 -22.31
N GLU A 127 2.49 2.94 -22.49
CA GLU A 127 1.82 3.68 -21.41
C GLU A 127 0.50 4.23 -21.93
N ALA A 128 -0.55 4.16 -21.14
CA ALA A 128 -1.85 4.75 -21.52
C ALA A 128 -2.62 5.23 -20.31
N LEU A 129 -3.32 6.33 -20.47
CA LEU A 129 -4.27 6.86 -19.51
C LEU A 129 -5.61 7.05 -20.21
N TYR A 130 -6.63 6.45 -19.64
CA TYR A 130 -8.03 6.66 -20.00
C TYR A 130 -8.78 7.24 -18.82
N TYR A 131 -9.88 7.90 -19.09
CA TYR A 131 -10.84 8.37 -18.10
C TYR A 131 -12.27 8.11 -18.58
N TYR A 132 -13.21 8.11 -17.66
CA TYR A 132 -14.60 7.73 -17.95
C TYR A 132 -15.57 8.88 -17.66
N PRO A 133 -15.53 9.98 -18.45
CA PRO A 133 -16.51 11.05 -18.28
C PRO A 133 -17.89 10.51 -18.66
N ASN A 134 -18.85 10.61 -17.74
CA ASN A 134 -20.19 10.07 -17.91
C ASN A 134 -20.22 8.55 -18.23
N GLY A 135 -19.32 7.77 -17.64
CA GLY A 135 -19.24 6.31 -17.78
C GLY A 135 -18.71 5.81 -19.14
N ARG A 136 -18.21 6.67 -20.01
CA ARG A 136 -17.66 6.30 -21.32
C ARG A 136 -16.14 6.38 -21.34
N ARG A 137 -15.49 5.26 -21.68
CA ARG A 137 -14.03 5.18 -21.81
C ARG A 137 -13.51 6.13 -22.87
N SER A 138 -12.71 7.11 -22.50
CA SER A 138 -12.12 8.12 -23.37
C SER A 138 -10.60 8.16 -23.15
N LEU A 139 -9.85 8.21 -24.25
CA LEU A 139 -8.39 8.31 -24.20
C LEU A 139 -7.97 9.71 -23.73
N VAL A 140 -7.06 9.77 -22.77
CA VAL A 140 -6.30 10.98 -22.43
C VAL A 140 -5.03 11.03 -23.27
N PHE A 141 -4.22 9.98 -23.17
CA PHE A 141 -3.07 9.73 -24.04
C PHE A 141 -2.74 8.23 -24.10
N SER A 142 -2.05 7.85 -25.18
CA SER A 142 -1.32 6.58 -25.25
C SER A 142 0.07 6.79 -25.83
N ARG A 143 1.00 5.91 -25.42
CA ARG A 143 2.40 5.86 -25.86
C ARG A 143 2.74 4.43 -26.21
N ASP A 144 3.43 4.24 -27.33
CA ASP A 144 3.91 2.93 -27.80
C ASP A 144 5.28 3.09 -28.47
N GLU A 145 6.34 2.85 -27.70
CA GLU A 145 7.74 2.98 -28.16
C GLU A 145 8.12 1.93 -29.22
N THR A 146 7.32 0.87 -29.41
CA THR A 146 7.56 -0.13 -30.45
C THR A 146 7.27 0.39 -31.87
N LYS A 147 6.57 1.52 -32.01
CA LYS A 147 6.25 2.15 -33.30
C LYS A 147 7.39 2.95 -33.94
N GLY A 148 8.58 2.91 -33.35
CA GLY A 148 9.78 3.54 -33.90
C GLY A 148 10.18 4.83 -33.17
N PRO A 149 11.16 5.58 -33.69
CA PRO A 149 11.74 6.72 -32.97
C PRO A 149 10.96 8.02 -33.09
N ASP A 150 10.05 8.15 -34.04
CA ASP A 150 9.30 9.41 -34.25
C ASP A 150 8.22 9.58 -33.17
N LYS A 151 8.36 10.60 -32.36
CA LYS A 151 7.43 10.91 -31.25
C LYS A 151 5.98 11.14 -31.73
N LYS A 152 5.77 11.58 -32.97
CA LYS A 152 4.41 11.74 -33.54
C LYS A 152 3.74 10.39 -33.79
N ASN A 153 4.50 9.35 -34.07
CA ASN A 153 3.96 8.00 -34.29
C ASN A 153 3.81 7.23 -32.97
N ILE A 154 4.68 7.54 -31.99
CA ILE A 154 4.68 6.90 -30.66
C ILE A 154 3.46 7.32 -29.85
N TYR A 155 3.11 8.60 -29.86
CA TYR A 155 2.07 9.17 -29.00
C TYR A 155 0.76 9.43 -29.71
N GLU A 156 -0.35 9.10 -29.08
CA GLU A 156 -1.68 9.55 -29.40
C GLU A 156 -2.24 10.37 -28.24
N PHE A 157 -2.77 11.57 -28.53
CA PHE A 157 -3.34 12.47 -27.55
C PHE A 157 -4.77 12.87 -27.90
N ARG A 158 -5.56 13.13 -26.88
CA ARG A 158 -6.85 13.81 -27.01
C ARG A 158 -6.78 15.20 -26.37
N SER A 159 -7.81 15.99 -26.50
CA SER A 159 -7.85 17.41 -26.09
C SER A 159 -7.71 17.69 -24.59
N VAL A 160 -7.65 16.65 -23.76
CA VAL A 160 -7.61 16.74 -22.29
C VAL A 160 -6.24 17.26 -21.76
N ILE A 161 -5.14 16.97 -22.46
CA ILE A 161 -3.80 17.42 -22.07
C ILE A 161 -3.38 18.62 -22.95
N ARG A 162 -3.04 19.72 -22.28
CA ARG A 162 -2.55 20.93 -22.95
C ARG A 162 -1.10 20.76 -23.42
N ARG A 163 -0.81 21.11 -24.69
CA ARG A 163 0.53 21.06 -25.32
C ARG A 163 1.29 19.76 -25.04
N PRO A 164 0.72 18.58 -25.34
CA PRO A 164 1.31 17.30 -24.95
C PRO A 164 2.58 16.96 -25.73
N MET A 165 2.80 17.51 -26.93
CA MET A 165 3.96 17.19 -27.76
C MET A 165 5.28 17.76 -27.24
N ASP A 166 5.28 18.87 -26.51
CA ASP A 166 6.49 19.39 -25.86
C ASP A 166 6.89 18.51 -24.67
N VAL A 167 5.91 17.94 -23.95
CA VAL A 167 6.18 16.92 -22.91
C VAL A 167 6.75 15.66 -23.55
N ALA A 168 6.13 15.16 -24.62
CA ALA A 168 6.59 13.96 -25.32
C ALA A 168 8.03 14.07 -25.83
N ALA A 169 8.40 15.28 -26.36
CA ALA A 169 9.76 15.56 -26.80
C ALA A 169 10.80 15.49 -25.66
N ASN A 170 10.37 15.82 -24.43
CA ASN A 170 11.21 15.82 -23.22
C ASN A 170 11.03 14.60 -22.34
N THR A 171 10.34 13.56 -22.83
CA THR A 171 10.13 12.29 -22.12
C THR A 171 11.07 11.23 -22.66
N SER A 172 11.96 10.74 -21.79
CA SER A 172 12.85 9.64 -22.11
C SER A 172 12.11 8.30 -22.08
N LYS A 173 12.75 7.26 -22.62
CA LYS A 173 12.22 5.88 -22.53
C LYS A 173 12.25 5.32 -21.10
N LYS A 174 12.94 5.98 -20.17
CA LYS A 174 13.01 5.63 -18.74
C LYS A 174 11.91 6.27 -17.89
N THR A 175 11.23 7.27 -18.41
CA THR A 175 10.29 8.11 -17.67
C THR A 175 8.88 7.85 -18.13
N LEU A 176 7.94 7.65 -17.19
CA LEU A 176 6.53 7.64 -17.48
C LEU A 176 6.07 9.04 -17.93
N PHE A 177 5.25 9.09 -18.97
CA PHE A 177 4.72 10.35 -19.50
C PHE A 177 3.91 11.12 -18.45
N VAL A 178 3.08 10.42 -17.66
CA VAL A 178 2.33 11.01 -16.53
C VAL A 178 3.27 11.71 -15.56
N SER A 179 4.38 11.06 -15.15
CA SER A 179 5.38 11.65 -14.27
C SER A 179 6.01 12.92 -14.86
N ARG A 180 6.41 12.86 -16.13
CA ARG A 180 7.02 14.02 -16.81
C ARG A 180 6.00 15.14 -17.02
N ALA A 181 4.80 14.82 -17.45
CA ALA A 181 3.74 15.80 -17.69
C ALA A 181 3.33 16.53 -16.40
N SER A 182 3.33 15.83 -15.27
CA SER A 182 3.12 16.44 -13.96
C SER A 182 4.19 17.48 -13.63
N GLN A 183 5.47 17.17 -13.88
CA GLN A 183 6.59 18.11 -13.68
C GLN A 183 6.52 19.35 -14.61
N MET A 184 5.91 19.20 -15.77
CA MET A 184 5.73 20.26 -16.75
C MET A 184 4.37 20.96 -16.62
N ASP A 185 3.72 20.90 -15.47
CA ASP A 185 2.45 21.58 -15.14
C ASP A 185 1.29 21.27 -16.08
N ARG A 186 1.08 19.99 -16.40
CA ARG A 186 -0.11 19.54 -17.15
C ARG A 186 -1.18 19.08 -16.17
N ASP A 187 -2.28 19.83 -16.08
CA ASP A 187 -3.28 19.72 -15.01
C ASP A 187 -3.76 18.28 -14.78
N THR A 188 -4.26 17.59 -15.80
CA THR A 188 -4.71 16.19 -15.67
C THR A 188 -3.62 15.26 -15.17
N ALA A 189 -2.38 15.42 -15.65
CA ALA A 189 -1.26 14.60 -15.21
C ALA A 189 -0.85 14.94 -13.77
N LYS A 190 -0.92 16.20 -13.37
CA LYS A 190 -0.68 16.63 -11.97
C LYS A 190 -1.71 16.04 -11.03
N ASP A 191 -2.97 16.02 -11.41
CA ASP A 191 -4.05 15.47 -10.58
C ASP A 191 -3.88 13.96 -10.41
N VAL A 192 -3.57 13.21 -11.47
CA VAL A 192 -3.25 11.79 -11.39
C VAL A 192 -2.00 11.54 -10.55
N PHE A 193 -0.90 12.28 -10.79
CA PHE A 193 0.32 12.15 -10.02
C PHE A 193 0.09 12.44 -8.52
N ARG A 194 -0.62 13.53 -8.22
CA ARG A 194 -0.99 13.92 -6.86
C ARG A 194 -1.83 12.85 -6.18
N TYR A 195 -2.81 12.27 -6.90
CA TYR A 195 -3.61 11.15 -6.38
C TYR A 195 -2.72 10.02 -5.87
N PHE A 196 -1.77 9.54 -6.68
CA PHE A 196 -0.86 8.49 -6.24
C PHE A 196 0.03 8.95 -5.09
N ASN A 197 0.61 10.16 -5.17
CA ASN A 197 1.53 10.69 -4.17
C ASN A 197 0.88 10.93 -2.79
N GLU A 198 -0.34 11.37 -2.75
CA GLU A 198 -1.04 11.71 -1.50
C GLU A 198 -1.83 10.54 -0.93
N ARG A 199 -2.33 9.64 -1.78
CA ARG A 199 -3.20 8.54 -1.36
C ARG A 199 -2.45 7.26 -1.01
N PHE A 200 -1.35 6.94 -1.70
CA PHE A 200 -0.61 5.71 -1.41
C PHE A 200 0.47 5.92 -0.35
N ILE A 201 0.44 5.09 0.67
CA ILE A 201 1.52 5.02 1.67
C ILE A 201 2.34 3.76 1.39
N LEU A 202 3.55 3.96 0.84
CA LEU A 202 4.48 2.89 0.50
C LEU A 202 5.43 2.54 1.65
N ASN A 203 5.70 3.50 2.54
CA ASN A 203 6.60 3.32 3.68
C ASN A 203 5.99 3.97 4.92
N TYR A 204 6.35 3.45 6.10
CA TYR A 204 6.05 4.11 7.36
C TYR A 204 6.95 5.34 7.50
N PHE A 205 6.38 6.51 7.78
CA PHE A 205 7.12 7.78 7.77
C PHE A 205 7.39 8.35 9.14
N GLY A 206 8.50 9.09 9.23
CA GLY A 206 8.67 10.07 10.29
C GLY A 206 7.75 11.26 10.04
N TYR A 207 6.84 11.52 10.95
CA TYR A 207 6.04 12.74 10.99
C TYR A 207 6.84 13.87 11.59
N ASN A 208 6.60 15.11 11.12
CA ASN A 208 7.13 16.27 11.84
C ASN A 208 6.43 16.40 13.20
N SER A 209 7.11 17.03 14.16
CA SER A 209 6.66 17.11 15.56
C SER A 209 5.27 17.73 15.74
N PHE A 210 4.90 18.72 14.93
CA PHE A 210 3.58 19.35 14.99
C PHE A 210 2.46 18.44 14.50
N SER A 211 2.74 17.62 13.45
CA SER A 211 1.79 16.62 12.98
C SER A 211 1.57 15.51 14.00
N VAL A 212 2.65 15.07 14.67
CA VAL A 212 2.58 14.06 15.75
C VAL A 212 1.73 14.59 16.91
N GLU A 213 2.00 15.81 17.38
CA GLU A 213 1.25 16.40 18.49
C GLU A 213 -0.22 16.53 18.16
N ARG A 214 -0.55 17.03 16.98
CA ARG A 214 -1.94 17.15 16.52
C ARG A 214 -2.64 15.81 16.50
N LEU A 215 -2.06 14.80 15.82
CA LEU A 215 -2.64 13.46 15.71
C LEU A 215 -2.82 12.82 17.09
N LEU A 216 -1.84 12.97 17.98
CA LEU A 216 -1.91 12.45 19.33
C LEU A 216 -3.04 13.11 20.12
N ASN A 217 -3.12 14.45 20.12
CA ASN A 217 -4.12 15.17 20.89
C ASN A 217 -5.56 14.93 20.39
N GLU A 218 -5.74 14.81 19.08
CA GLU A 218 -7.04 14.50 18.48
C GLU A 218 -7.50 13.05 18.69
N ASN A 219 -6.57 12.12 18.99
CA ASN A 219 -6.84 10.67 19.05
C ASN A 219 -6.28 10.01 20.34
N LYS A 220 -6.21 10.73 21.46
CA LYS A 220 -5.62 10.24 22.72
C LYS A 220 -6.14 8.89 23.17
N GLU A 221 -7.46 8.69 23.12
CA GLU A 221 -8.09 7.43 23.53
C GLU A 221 -7.67 6.25 22.65
N GLN A 222 -7.58 6.47 21.32
CA GLN A 222 -7.14 5.43 20.39
C GLN A 222 -5.69 5.04 20.65
N PHE A 223 -4.81 6.03 20.89
CA PHE A 223 -3.43 5.78 21.28
C PHE A 223 -3.32 5.00 22.58
N LEU A 224 -4.04 5.42 23.63
CA LEU A 224 -4.05 4.72 24.92
C LEU A 224 -4.56 3.30 24.79
N ASN A 225 -5.62 3.06 24.01
CA ASN A 225 -6.16 1.71 23.81
C ASN A 225 -5.12 0.78 23.13
N VAL A 226 -4.37 1.31 22.18
CA VAL A 226 -3.32 0.55 21.49
C VAL A 226 -2.10 0.34 22.39
N LEU A 227 -1.64 1.37 23.09
CA LEU A 227 -0.51 1.25 24.00
C LEU A 227 -0.80 0.25 25.12
N ARG A 228 -2.03 0.20 25.63
CA ARG A 228 -2.47 -0.80 26.62
C ARG A 228 -2.43 -2.25 26.12
N ILE A 229 -2.46 -2.47 24.80
CA ILE A 229 -2.27 -3.82 24.23
C ILE A 229 -0.80 -4.24 24.33
N ALA A 230 0.13 -3.28 24.19
CA ALA A 230 1.58 -3.54 24.34
C ALA A 230 2.02 -3.50 25.79
N ASP A 231 1.54 -2.50 26.53
CA ASP A 231 1.80 -2.31 27.95
C ASP A 231 0.51 -1.86 28.66
N SER A 232 -0.07 -2.79 29.42
CA SER A 232 -1.34 -2.56 30.14
C SER A 232 -1.25 -1.50 31.25
N ASP A 233 -0.04 -1.12 31.64
CA ASP A 233 0.18 -0.21 32.74
C ASP A 233 0.20 1.26 32.30
N ILE A 234 0.33 1.56 31.03
CA ILE A 234 0.20 2.94 30.53
C ILE A 234 -1.24 3.41 30.65
N VAL A 235 -1.47 4.44 31.46
CA VAL A 235 -2.81 4.97 31.76
C VAL A 235 -3.05 6.37 31.17
N LYS A 236 -1.97 7.12 30.92
CA LYS A 236 -2.06 8.49 30.37
C LYS A 236 -0.88 8.77 29.45
N ILE A 237 -1.12 9.56 28.43
CA ILE A 237 -0.11 10.10 27.52
C ILE A 237 -0.38 11.60 27.29
N ASP A 238 0.67 12.41 27.36
CA ASP A 238 0.62 13.83 27.10
C ASP A 238 1.74 14.24 26.13
N SER A 239 1.52 15.35 25.43
CA SER A 239 2.53 15.94 24.53
C SER A 239 2.61 17.45 24.76
N ARG A 240 3.83 17.99 24.67
CA ARG A 240 4.11 19.42 24.71
C ARG A 240 5.35 19.75 23.91
N HIS A 241 5.45 20.99 23.44
CA HIS A 241 6.71 21.50 22.88
C HIS A 241 7.53 22.18 23.98
N GLU A 242 8.81 21.81 24.02
CA GLU A 242 9.81 22.44 24.87
C GLU A 242 10.91 23.04 24.00
N ASN A 243 11.35 24.25 24.31
CA ASN A 243 12.49 24.84 23.63
C ASN A 243 13.78 24.18 24.16
N LYS A 244 14.44 23.40 23.34
CA LYS A 244 15.77 22.83 23.65
C LYS A 244 16.86 23.59 22.92
N VAL A 245 17.99 23.78 23.61
CA VAL A 245 19.18 24.35 23.03
C VAL A 245 19.96 23.26 22.33
N PHE A 246 20.24 23.47 21.06
CA PHE A 246 21.08 22.60 20.25
C PHE A 246 22.35 23.35 19.87
N SER A 247 23.50 22.85 20.25
CA SER A 247 24.80 23.40 19.83
C SER A 247 25.15 22.86 18.45
N THR A 248 25.25 23.73 17.47
CA THR A 248 25.61 23.38 16.09
C THR A 248 27.04 23.86 15.87
N ALA A 249 27.96 22.94 15.55
CA ALA A 249 29.33 23.27 15.18
C ALA A 249 29.43 23.48 13.66
N VAL A 250 29.99 24.61 13.25
CA VAL A 250 30.41 24.84 11.86
C VAL A 250 31.84 24.32 11.73
N ILE A 251 32.04 23.33 10.87
CA ILE A 251 33.33 22.65 10.66
C ILE A 251 33.89 23.10 9.33
N ASP A 252 35.19 23.45 9.32
CA ASP A 252 35.91 23.70 8.07
C ASP A 252 36.07 22.40 7.28
N PRO A 253 35.57 22.32 6.04
CA PRO A 253 35.70 21.10 5.24
C PRO A 253 37.13 20.77 4.79
N ALA A 254 38.06 21.70 4.92
CA ALA A 254 39.45 21.50 4.48
C ALA A 254 40.32 20.76 5.55
N ASP A 255 40.10 21.06 6.83
CA ASP A 255 40.93 20.52 7.91
C ASP A 255 40.14 19.93 9.10
N ASN A 256 38.82 19.86 8.99
CA ASN A 256 37.91 19.39 10.05
C ASN A 256 37.98 20.19 11.37
N GLN A 257 38.45 21.44 11.33
CA GLN A 257 38.46 22.28 12.52
C GLN A 257 37.09 22.91 12.78
N ILE A 258 36.72 23.04 14.06
CA ILE A 258 35.48 23.72 14.47
C ILE A 258 35.70 25.23 14.33
N LEU A 259 35.00 25.86 13.40
CA LEU A 259 35.07 27.30 13.17
C LEU A 259 34.24 28.11 14.16
N SER A 260 33.07 27.63 14.49
CA SER A 260 32.17 28.21 15.49
C SER A 260 31.22 27.19 16.08
N VAL A 261 30.73 27.46 17.27
CA VAL A 261 29.62 26.72 17.91
C VAL A 261 28.52 27.75 18.17
N GLU A 262 27.34 27.50 17.57
CA GLU A 262 26.17 28.34 17.77
C GLU A 262 25.09 27.58 18.49
N ASP A 263 24.54 28.14 19.53
CA ASP A 263 23.41 27.59 20.26
C ASP A 263 22.10 28.06 19.64
N ILE A 264 21.36 27.11 19.06
CA ILE A 264 20.07 27.38 18.44
C ILE A 264 18.96 26.79 19.31
N GLN A 265 18.03 27.61 19.75
CA GLN A 265 16.81 27.12 20.38
C GLN A 265 15.82 26.63 19.32
N LYS A 266 15.45 25.36 19.42
CA LYS A 266 14.40 24.76 18.56
C LYS A 266 13.31 24.12 19.42
N PRO A 267 12.03 24.29 19.05
CA PRO A 267 10.96 23.58 19.70
C PRO A 267 11.13 22.07 19.42
N GLN A 268 11.21 21.28 20.48
CA GLN A 268 11.22 19.82 20.42
C GLN A 268 9.95 19.28 21.05
N LEU A 269 9.28 18.34 20.35
CA LEU A 269 8.15 17.63 20.91
C LEU A 269 8.62 16.67 22.01
N VAL A 270 8.08 16.82 23.19
CA VAL A 270 8.23 15.91 24.31
C VAL A 270 6.91 15.16 24.51
N ILE A 271 6.97 13.84 24.45
CA ILE A 271 5.85 12.96 24.74
C ILE A 271 6.12 12.31 26.09
N THR A 272 5.12 12.31 26.95
CA THR A 272 5.23 11.81 28.32
C THR A 272 4.14 10.77 28.54
N THR A 273 4.52 9.63 29.12
CA THR A 273 3.60 8.58 29.54
C THR A 273 3.55 8.51 31.07
N TYR A 274 2.47 7.93 31.57
CA TYR A 274 2.24 7.75 33.01
C TYR A 274 1.69 6.34 33.25
N HIS A 275 2.25 5.67 34.25
CA HIS A 275 1.93 4.29 34.58
C HIS A 275 0.97 4.18 35.76
N ARG A 276 0.18 3.11 35.80
CA ARG A 276 -0.94 2.90 36.75
C ARG A 276 -0.49 3.01 38.22
N ASN A 277 0.64 2.39 38.56
CA ASN A 277 1.11 2.29 39.95
C ASN A 277 1.70 3.61 40.47
N ASN A 278 2.13 4.50 39.57
CA ASN A 278 2.71 5.81 39.88
C ASN A 278 2.24 6.86 38.88
N PRO A 279 0.97 7.25 38.90
CA PRO A 279 0.37 8.09 37.85
C PRO A 279 0.88 9.54 37.86
N ASP A 280 1.61 9.95 38.90
CA ASP A 280 2.20 11.29 39.00
C ASP A 280 3.66 11.34 38.53
N VAL A 281 4.28 10.19 38.25
CA VAL A 281 5.65 10.11 37.77
C VAL A 281 5.67 10.10 36.24
N PRO A 282 6.21 11.14 35.60
CA PRO A 282 6.30 11.19 34.15
C PRO A 282 7.45 10.35 33.60
N PHE A 283 7.19 9.58 32.57
CA PHE A 283 8.20 8.86 31.78
C PHE A 283 8.40 9.58 30.44
N ASN A 284 9.65 9.81 30.05
CA ASN A 284 9.95 10.31 28.72
C ASN A 284 9.75 9.17 27.70
N PHE A 285 8.75 9.32 26.82
CA PHE A 285 8.31 8.27 25.93
C PHE A 285 9.45 7.69 25.08
N PHE A 286 10.28 8.54 24.47
CA PHE A 286 11.36 8.07 23.59
C PHE A 286 12.63 7.61 24.29
N ALA A 287 12.82 7.94 25.56
CA ALA A 287 14.01 7.56 26.31
C ALA A 287 13.77 6.40 27.29
N GLU A 288 12.55 6.23 27.77
CA GLU A 288 12.27 5.35 28.91
C GLU A 288 11.25 4.24 28.59
N GLU A 289 10.43 4.40 27.53
CA GLU A 289 9.53 3.33 27.11
C GLU A 289 10.24 2.26 26.25
N SER A 290 9.69 1.05 26.25
CA SER A 290 10.25 -0.06 25.48
C SER A 290 10.23 0.22 23.96
N ASP A 291 11.19 -0.36 23.23
CA ASP A 291 11.23 -0.29 21.77
C ASP A 291 9.92 -0.79 21.13
N GLY A 292 9.30 -1.81 21.73
CA GLY A 292 8.00 -2.34 21.28
C GLY A 292 6.89 -1.29 21.39
N THR A 293 6.82 -0.60 22.53
CA THR A 293 5.85 0.48 22.79
C THR A 293 6.04 1.64 21.82
N GLN A 294 7.30 2.05 21.60
CA GLN A 294 7.63 3.13 20.66
C GLN A 294 7.30 2.78 19.20
N ARG A 295 7.60 1.54 18.76
CA ARG A 295 7.23 1.05 17.42
C ARG A 295 5.73 1.06 17.21
N LEU A 296 4.98 0.60 18.21
CA LEU A 296 3.54 0.56 18.16
C LEU A 296 2.93 1.96 18.07
N PHE A 297 3.47 2.91 18.82
CA PHE A 297 3.06 4.32 18.74
C PHE A 297 3.29 4.90 17.34
N ASN A 298 4.49 4.72 16.78
CA ASN A 298 4.82 5.21 15.44
C ASN A 298 3.93 4.58 14.34
N MET A 299 3.64 3.28 14.45
CA MET A 299 2.73 2.60 13.55
C MET A 299 1.32 3.19 13.66
N MET A 300 0.82 3.46 14.87
CA MET A 300 -0.50 4.03 15.08
C MET A 300 -0.62 5.46 14.56
N LEU A 301 0.43 6.28 14.68
CA LEU A 301 0.46 7.59 14.02
C LEU A 301 0.18 7.47 12.51
N THR A 302 0.86 6.54 11.85
CA THR A 302 0.69 6.29 10.42
C THR A 302 -0.73 5.80 10.11
N ILE A 303 -1.23 4.82 10.86
CA ILE A 303 -2.57 4.24 10.63
C ILE A 303 -3.67 5.29 10.82
N LEU A 304 -3.58 6.10 11.88
CA LEU A 304 -4.58 7.14 12.15
C LEU A 304 -4.56 8.25 11.09
N ASP A 305 -3.37 8.65 10.61
CA ASP A 305 -3.26 9.58 9.48
C ASP A 305 -3.90 9.00 8.20
N ILE A 306 -3.64 7.72 7.92
CA ILE A 306 -4.20 7.03 6.75
C ILE A 306 -5.72 6.95 6.82
N VAL A 307 -6.24 6.51 7.96
CA VAL A 307 -7.68 6.36 8.19
C VAL A 307 -8.40 7.71 8.11
N LYS A 308 -7.82 8.74 8.74
CA LYS A 308 -8.43 10.07 8.81
C LYS A 308 -8.40 10.81 7.48
N ASN A 309 -7.36 10.58 6.66
CA ASN A 309 -7.18 11.23 5.37
C ASN A 309 -7.57 10.32 4.19
N ASN A 310 -8.30 9.24 4.46
CA ASN A 310 -8.83 8.33 3.44
C ASN A 310 -7.74 7.85 2.45
N LYS A 311 -6.57 7.42 2.97
CA LYS A 311 -5.44 6.95 2.17
C LYS A 311 -5.49 5.44 1.96
N ILE A 312 -4.54 4.94 1.17
CA ILE A 312 -4.38 3.54 0.79
C ILE A 312 -3.10 3.01 1.41
N LEU A 313 -3.22 1.93 2.19
CA LEU A 313 -2.08 1.28 2.84
C LEU A 313 -1.86 -0.12 2.30
N LEU A 314 -0.59 -0.44 2.00
CA LEU A 314 -0.15 -1.78 1.61
C LEU A 314 0.73 -2.36 2.71
N ILE A 315 0.32 -3.49 3.32
CA ILE A 315 1.10 -4.19 4.35
C ILE A 315 1.40 -5.62 3.91
N ASP A 316 2.67 -5.99 3.91
CA ASP A 316 3.09 -7.37 3.77
C ASP A 316 3.24 -7.98 5.17
N GLU A 317 2.58 -9.14 5.40
CA GLU A 317 2.56 -9.85 6.68
C GLU A 317 2.14 -8.94 7.85
N ILE A 318 0.87 -8.52 7.85
CA ILE A 318 0.32 -7.54 8.83
C ILE A 318 0.52 -7.95 10.29
N GLU A 319 0.61 -9.25 10.57
CA GLU A 319 0.84 -9.80 11.91
C GLU A 319 2.30 -9.76 12.36
N THR A 320 3.26 -9.42 11.50
CA THR A 320 4.68 -9.45 11.86
C THR A 320 4.97 -8.58 13.07
N GLN A 321 5.40 -9.20 14.16
CA GLN A 321 5.72 -8.59 15.46
C GLN A 321 4.51 -7.93 16.17
N LEU A 322 3.28 -8.20 15.74
CA LEU A 322 2.08 -7.65 16.36
C LEU A 322 1.25 -8.74 17.04
N HIS A 323 0.71 -8.43 18.21
CA HIS A 323 -0.29 -9.29 18.81
C HIS A 323 -1.57 -9.30 17.96
N ILE A 324 -2.19 -10.47 17.77
CA ILE A 324 -3.35 -10.65 16.88
C ILE A 324 -4.52 -9.69 17.21
N LYS A 325 -4.75 -9.37 18.47
CA LYS A 325 -5.78 -8.40 18.87
C LYS A 325 -5.53 -7.00 18.34
N LEU A 326 -4.26 -6.62 18.18
CA LEU A 326 -3.90 -5.35 17.58
C LEU A 326 -4.13 -5.35 16.08
N VAL A 327 -3.82 -6.46 15.39
CA VAL A 327 -4.12 -6.62 13.96
C VAL A 327 -5.62 -6.50 13.73
N GLU A 328 -6.45 -7.18 14.52
CA GLU A 328 -7.92 -7.05 14.45
C GLU A 328 -8.37 -5.59 14.67
N TYR A 329 -7.76 -4.90 15.64
CA TYR A 329 -8.07 -3.50 15.92
C TYR A 329 -7.74 -2.61 14.73
N ILE A 330 -6.57 -2.79 14.10
CA ILE A 330 -6.15 -2.04 12.90
C ILE A 330 -7.14 -2.27 11.76
N ILE A 331 -7.46 -3.51 11.43
CA ILE A 331 -8.45 -3.86 10.40
C ILE A 331 -9.79 -3.19 10.71
N GLY A 332 -10.20 -3.22 11.98
CA GLY A 332 -11.43 -2.56 12.45
C GLY A 332 -11.42 -1.05 12.25
N LEU A 333 -10.28 -0.38 12.42
CA LEU A 333 -10.15 1.06 12.14
C LEU A 333 -10.40 1.39 10.66
N PHE A 334 -9.86 0.57 9.75
CA PHE A 334 -10.12 0.74 8.32
C PHE A 334 -11.59 0.48 7.98
N ASN A 335 -12.19 -0.59 8.51
CA ASN A 335 -13.60 -0.90 8.27
C ASN A 335 -14.55 0.20 8.79
N LYS A 336 -14.16 0.90 9.87
CA LYS A 336 -14.91 2.03 10.44
C LYS A 336 -14.55 3.38 9.79
N SER A 337 -13.50 3.45 8.97
CA SER A 337 -13.14 4.67 8.26
C SER A 337 -14.21 5.09 7.27
N GLU A 338 -14.16 6.31 6.78
CA GLU A 338 -15.04 6.78 5.72
C GLU A 338 -14.75 6.02 4.41
N SER A 339 -13.50 6.03 3.94
CA SER A 339 -13.13 5.42 2.65
C SER A 339 -11.64 5.03 2.56
N ALA A 340 -10.90 4.92 3.67
CA ALA A 340 -9.53 4.42 3.63
C ALA A 340 -9.50 2.97 3.13
N GLN A 341 -8.45 2.59 2.39
CA GLN A 341 -8.29 1.24 1.86
C GLN A 341 -7.03 0.57 2.41
N LEU A 342 -7.16 -0.69 2.84
CA LEU A 342 -6.07 -1.53 3.33
C LEU A 342 -5.97 -2.80 2.49
N ILE A 343 -4.82 -3.02 1.87
CA ILE A 343 -4.48 -4.28 1.20
C ILE A 343 -3.36 -4.91 2.00
N TYR A 344 -3.58 -6.12 2.53
CA TYR A 344 -2.60 -6.78 3.37
C TYR A 344 -2.45 -8.25 3.07
N THR A 345 -1.25 -8.77 3.27
CA THR A 345 -1.02 -10.22 3.28
C THR A 345 -0.98 -10.73 4.71
N THR A 346 -1.36 -11.98 4.89
CA THR A 346 -1.29 -12.68 6.18
C THR A 346 -1.21 -14.19 5.96
N HIS A 347 -0.60 -14.89 6.89
CA HIS A 347 -0.70 -16.35 7.03
C HIS A 347 -1.40 -16.75 8.34
N ASN A 348 -1.87 -15.77 9.10
CA ASN A 348 -2.60 -16.04 10.32
C ASN A 348 -4.06 -16.42 9.99
N THR A 349 -4.38 -17.72 10.13
CA THR A 349 -5.69 -18.26 9.81
C THR A 349 -6.81 -17.77 10.72
N TYR A 350 -6.48 -17.32 11.94
CA TYR A 350 -7.45 -16.72 12.86
C TYR A 350 -8.15 -15.48 12.27
N LEU A 351 -7.46 -14.74 11.38
CA LEU A 351 -8.04 -13.60 10.67
C LEU A 351 -8.97 -14.01 9.52
N LEU A 352 -8.92 -15.29 9.07
CA LEU A 352 -9.78 -15.82 8.01
C LEU A 352 -11.19 -16.10 8.55
N ASN A 353 -11.89 -15.04 8.90
CA ASN A 353 -13.17 -15.11 9.57
C ASN A 353 -14.26 -14.38 8.78
N THR A 354 -15.13 -15.17 8.14
CA THR A 354 -16.26 -14.63 7.36
C THR A 354 -17.37 -13.99 8.19
N ASN A 355 -17.27 -13.95 9.53
CA ASN A 355 -18.12 -13.11 10.37
C ASN A 355 -17.58 -11.68 10.50
N LYS A 356 -16.30 -11.44 10.08
CA LYS A 356 -15.63 -10.14 10.13
C LYS A 356 -15.25 -9.62 8.75
N LEU A 357 -15.03 -10.51 7.79
CA LEU A 357 -14.70 -10.21 6.40
C LEU A 357 -15.75 -10.77 5.46
N ARG A 358 -16.10 -10.01 4.44
CA ARG A 358 -16.92 -10.46 3.32
C ARG A 358 -16.10 -11.43 2.45
N LYS A 359 -16.75 -12.31 1.69
CA LYS A 359 -16.05 -13.27 0.82
C LYS A 359 -15.19 -12.56 -0.25
N ASP A 360 -15.65 -11.44 -0.77
CA ASP A 360 -14.97 -10.64 -1.76
C ASP A 360 -13.76 -9.84 -1.19
N GLN A 361 -13.63 -9.76 0.14
CA GLN A 361 -12.44 -9.21 0.82
C GLN A 361 -11.33 -10.25 1.02
N ILE A 362 -11.59 -11.53 0.78
CA ILE A 362 -10.67 -12.63 1.06
C ILE A 362 -10.11 -13.16 -0.27
N TYR A 363 -8.81 -13.04 -0.44
CA TYR A 363 -8.06 -13.53 -1.58
C TYR A 363 -7.08 -14.62 -1.16
N PHE A 364 -6.82 -15.54 -2.07
CA PHE A 364 -5.83 -16.61 -1.91
C PHE A 364 -4.77 -16.49 -2.98
N VAL A 365 -3.53 -16.77 -2.59
CA VAL A 365 -2.41 -16.96 -3.52
C VAL A 365 -1.97 -18.41 -3.46
N ASN A 366 -2.03 -19.08 -4.60
CA ASN A 366 -1.53 -20.43 -4.77
C ASN A 366 -0.32 -20.44 -5.70
N LYS A 367 0.61 -21.37 -5.46
CA LYS A 367 1.74 -21.64 -6.34
C LYS A 367 1.40 -22.82 -7.25
N ARG A 368 1.36 -22.57 -8.56
CA ARG A 368 1.11 -23.59 -9.59
C ARG A 368 2.35 -24.48 -9.79
N ASP A 369 2.18 -25.63 -10.44
CA ASP A 369 3.26 -26.60 -10.72
C ASP A 369 4.42 -25.99 -11.54
N ASP A 370 4.15 -25.02 -12.39
CA ASP A 370 5.18 -24.28 -13.14
C ASP A 370 5.92 -23.22 -12.30
N GLY A 371 5.63 -23.14 -11.02
CA GLY A 371 6.22 -22.18 -10.07
C GLY A 371 5.61 -20.79 -10.13
N SER A 372 4.60 -20.54 -10.96
CA SER A 372 3.87 -19.27 -11.00
C SER A 372 2.87 -19.15 -9.86
N SER A 373 2.57 -17.90 -9.48
CA SER A 373 1.53 -17.58 -8.50
C SER A 373 0.23 -17.22 -9.20
N ASP A 374 -0.87 -17.71 -8.66
CA ASP A 374 -2.22 -17.34 -9.02
C ASP A 374 -2.89 -16.56 -7.89
N LEU A 375 -3.81 -15.66 -8.20
CA LEU A 375 -4.55 -14.85 -7.23
C LEU A 375 -6.04 -14.95 -7.53
N TYR A 376 -6.85 -15.35 -6.56
CA TYR A 376 -8.30 -15.52 -6.71
C TYR A 376 -9.04 -15.22 -5.42
N SER A 377 -10.30 -14.83 -5.51
CA SER A 377 -11.15 -14.48 -4.37
C SER A 377 -11.89 -15.70 -3.80
N LEU A 378 -12.17 -15.70 -2.50
CA LEU A 378 -13.11 -16.64 -1.90
C LEU A 378 -14.52 -16.50 -2.52
N PHE A 379 -14.85 -15.34 -3.05
CA PHE A 379 -16.11 -15.10 -3.76
C PHE A 379 -16.27 -15.96 -5.02
N ASP A 380 -15.15 -16.30 -5.69
CA ASP A 380 -15.14 -17.14 -6.89
C ASP A 380 -15.50 -18.62 -6.61
N TYR A 381 -15.40 -19.04 -5.34
CA TYR A 381 -15.76 -20.39 -4.91
C TYR A 381 -17.27 -20.51 -4.68
N LYS A 382 -18.02 -20.87 -5.73
CA LYS A 382 -19.50 -21.01 -5.71
C LYS A 382 -20.00 -22.01 -4.68
N ASP A 383 -19.22 -23.05 -4.40
CA ASP A 383 -19.57 -24.11 -3.43
C ASP A 383 -19.32 -23.72 -1.97
N PHE A 384 -18.68 -22.58 -1.72
CA PHE A 384 -18.46 -22.07 -0.37
C PHE A 384 -19.68 -21.27 0.10
N ARG A 385 -20.52 -21.91 0.96
CA ARG A 385 -21.73 -21.30 1.52
C ARG A 385 -21.43 -20.50 2.77
N ASP A 386 -22.27 -19.50 3.07
CA ASP A 386 -22.08 -18.56 4.20
C ASP A 386 -22.06 -19.20 5.60
N GLY A 387 -22.58 -20.39 5.77
CA GLY A 387 -22.56 -21.14 7.04
C GLY A 387 -21.29 -21.95 7.27
N LEU A 388 -20.38 -22.01 6.30
CA LEU A 388 -19.14 -22.76 6.41
C LEU A 388 -18.06 -21.93 7.11
N ASP A 389 -17.24 -22.63 7.90
CA ASP A 389 -16.06 -22.06 8.53
C ASP A 389 -14.92 -21.96 7.50
N ALA A 390 -14.52 -20.71 7.19
CA ALA A 390 -13.50 -20.44 6.17
C ALA A 390 -12.11 -20.87 6.65
N GLU A 391 -11.79 -20.70 7.93
CA GLU A 391 -10.52 -21.13 8.50
C GLU A 391 -10.38 -22.66 8.41
N LYS A 392 -11.42 -23.39 8.85
CA LYS A 392 -11.43 -24.85 8.78
C LYS A 392 -11.34 -25.34 7.32
N ALA A 393 -12.08 -24.72 6.41
CA ALA A 393 -12.05 -25.07 4.99
C ALA A 393 -10.66 -24.84 4.37
N TYR A 394 -10.01 -23.72 4.74
CA TYR A 394 -8.65 -23.41 4.33
C TYR A 394 -7.65 -24.46 4.85
N LEU A 395 -7.68 -24.76 6.15
CA LEU A 395 -6.79 -25.77 6.76
C LEU A 395 -7.01 -27.19 6.21
N GLN A 396 -8.19 -27.48 5.65
CA GLN A 396 -8.49 -28.72 4.94
C GLN A 396 -8.04 -28.72 3.47
N GLY A 397 -7.40 -27.66 2.98
CA GLY A 397 -6.92 -27.57 1.60
C GLY A 397 -7.98 -27.25 0.56
N ARG A 398 -9.20 -26.86 0.94
CA ARG A 398 -10.31 -26.63 -0.02
C ARG A 398 -10.07 -25.47 -0.99
N PHE A 399 -9.12 -24.61 -0.71
CA PHE A 399 -8.80 -23.43 -1.52
C PHE A 399 -7.43 -23.53 -2.17
N ASP A 400 -6.81 -24.69 -2.24
CA ASP A 400 -5.50 -24.98 -2.88
C ASP A 400 -4.34 -24.06 -2.44
N ALA A 401 -4.50 -23.33 -1.32
CA ALA A 401 -3.55 -22.31 -0.87
C ALA A 401 -2.79 -22.68 0.41
N ILE A 402 -2.84 -23.95 0.83
CA ILE A 402 -2.11 -24.45 2.00
C ILE A 402 -0.71 -24.96 1.61
N PRO A 403 0.26 -25.02 2.56
CA PRO A 403 1.54 -25.68 2.33
C PRO A 403 1.31 -27.19 2.09
N TYR A 404 1.95 -27.72 1.06
CA TYR A 404 2.08 -29.18 0.91
C TYR A 404 3.15 -29.66 1.89
N ILE A 405 2.76 -30.50 2.85
CA ILE A 405 3.70 -31.19 3.76
C ILE A 405 3.72 -32.65 3.30
N ASP A 406 4.85 -33.10 2.81
CA ASP A 406 5.06 -34.53 2.51
C ASP A 406 5.14 -35.28 3.84
N GLU A 407 4.16 -36.14 4.12
CA GLU A 407 4.10 -36.96 5.35
C GLU A 407 5.20 -38.04 5.40
N GLN A 408 6.05 -38.18 4.37
CA GLN A 408 7.16 -39.12 4.37
C GLN A 408 8.37 -38.69 5.23
N THR A 409 8.21 -37.76 6.15
CA THR A 409 9.26 -37.30 7.08
C THR A 409 9.72 -38.36 8.08
N ASP A 410 9.04 -39.50 8.23
CA ASP A 410 9.48 -40.59 9.11
C ASP A 410 10.83 -41.23 8.75
N ASN A 411 11.40 -40.91 7.55
CA ASN A 411 12.70 -41.39 7.13
C ASN A 411 13.88 -40.51 7.58
N PHE A 412 13.65 -39.35 8.18
CA PHE A 412 14.70 -38.42 8.63
C PHE A 412 15.15 -38.66 10.10
N ILE A 413 14.44 -39.51 10.85
CA ILE A 413 14.71 -39.80 12.28
C ILE A 413 15.20 -41.25 12.46
N LYS A 414 15.88 -41.79 11.48
CA LYS A 414 16.59 -43.09 11.63
C LYS A 414 18.07 -42.87 11.60
#